data_f1762c8002e2f5f22d74293cfd6a501f
#
_entry.id   f1762c8002e2f5f22d74293cfd6a501f
#
_cell.length_a   1.000
_cell.length_b   1.000
_cell.length_c   1.000
_cell.angle_alpha   90.00
_cell.angle_beta   90.00
_cell.angle_gamma   90.00
#
_symmetry.space_group_name_H-M   'P 1'
#
loop_
_entity.id
_entity.type
_entity.pdbx_description
1 polymer ?
#
loop_
_entity_poly.entity_id
_entity_poly.type
_entity_poly.pdbx_seq_one_letter_code
_entity_poly.pdbx_strand_id
1 'polypeptide(L)'
;MKPCLILLWLTAVAAGAQTTVPQIAFDSVPDAIKMPKDLYLGEASGVAVNSKGHIFVFSRGNITGPAYGAAAAQLLEFDANGNYQREIGKNLYAWSFAHTVRVDRDDNIWAADKGSDVVVKFSPEGKVLMILGRKQEASDEDTAPLKHPKPPLPAEDGRFRQVTDVTWDPAGNIYISDGYINSRVAKVDKDGNWVKQWGTRGDKPGEFNTPHSIAADAQGNIYVADRFNRRIQVFDGEGNFLRAITMDAPFDHNIRPVIGNMLDPDAKTGTFAPARRGRSASRRRRTKCSTAPMLIPAASTS
;
A
#
# COMPACT_ATOMS: atom_id res chain seq x y z
N MET A 1 58.12 34.74 36.32
CA MET A 1 57.05 34.85 35.28
C MET A 1 57.01 33.51 34.52
N LYS A 2 55.97 32.72 34.73
CA LYS A 2 55.81 31.44 34.02
C LYS A 2 54.79 31.68 32.87
N PRO A 3 55.05 31.23 31.63
CA PRO A 3 54.05 31.33 30.54
C PRO A 3 52.99 30.24 30.67
N CYS A 4 51.75 30.65 30.61
CA CYS A 4 50.56 29.80 30.58
C CYS A 4 50.34 29.35 29.13
N LEU A 5 50.51 28.05 28.86
CA LEU A 5 50.22 27.45 27.57
C LEU A 5 48.70 27.16 27.51
N ILE A 6 48.00 27.88 26.66
CA ILE A 6 46.58 27.62 26.35
C ILE A 6 46.56 26.57 25.25
N LEU A 7 46.11 25.35 25.58
CA LEU A 7 45.84 24.26 24.61
C LEU A 7 44.45 24.45 24.00
N LEU A 8 44.40 24.92 22.77
CA LEU A 8 43.15 24.92 21.98
C LEU A 8 42.83 23.49 21.51
N TRP A 9 41.76 22.92 22.03
CA TRP A 9 41.18 21.70 21.47
C TRP A 9 40.30 22.07 20.26
N LEU A 10 40.79 21.76 19.06
CA LEU A 10 39.95 21.76 17.84
C LEU A 10 39.15 20.45 17.84
N THR A 11 37.88 20.54 18.14
CA THR A 11 36.93 19.46 17.86
C THR A 11 36.62 19.46 16.36
N ALA A 12 37.20 18.55 15.62
CA ALA A 12 36.79 18.28 14.25
C ALA A 12 35.41 17.64 14.28
N VAL A 13 34.39 18.40 13.91
CA VAL A 13 33.06 17.84 13.59
C VAL A 13 33.23 17.08 12.28
N ALA A 14 33.29 15.75 12.35
CA ALA A 14 33.20 14.91 11.17
C ALA A 14 31.78 15.15 10.54
N ALA A 15 31.74 15.91 9.46
CA ALA A 15 30.59 15.96 8.59
C ALA A 15 30.38 14.55 8.03
N GLY A 16 29.40 13.83 8.57
CA GLY A 16 29.03 12.52 8.04
C GLY A 16 28.72 12.67 6.55
N ALA A 17 29.51 12.02 5.71
CA ALA A 17 29.21 11.93 4.29
C ALA A 17 27.84 11.28 4.15
N GLN A 18 26.88 12.04 3.63
CA GLN A 18 25.56 11.52 3.30
C GLN A 18 25.78 10.43 2.26
N THR A 19 25.62 9.18 2.67
CA THR A 19 25.71 8.05 1.76
C THR A 19 24.61 8.23 0.70
N THR A 20 25.04 8.34 -0.56
CA THR A 20 24.10 8.45 -1.69
C THR A 20 23.19 7.23 -1.67
N VAL A 21 21.89 7.46 -1.58
CA VAL A 21 20.90 6.37 -1.66
C VAL A 21 21.10 5.65 -3.00
N PRO A 22 21.29 4.31 -3.00
CA PRO A 22 21.44 3.56 -4.25
C PRO A 22 20.25 3.84 -5.18
N GLN A 23 20.54 4.12 -6.43
CA GLN A 23 19.51 4.27 -7.45
C GLN A 23 19.20 2.90 -8.05
N ILE A 24 17.90 2.57 -8.11
CA ILE A 24 17.45 1.39 -8.83
C ILE A 24 17.35 1.79 -10.31
N ALA A 25 18.17 1.15 -11.16
CA ALA A 25 18.06 1.32 -12.59
C ALA A 25 16.79 0.62 -13.09
N PHE A 26 16.04 1.27 -13.96
CA PHE A 26 14.87 0.70 -14.60
C PHE A 26 14.71 1.25 -16.02
N ASP A 27 14.11 0.43 -16.88
CA ASP A 27 13.67 0.84 -18.20
C ASP A 27 12.15 1.01 -18.20
N SER A 28 11.68 2.09 -18.79
CA SER A 28 10.25 2.32 -18.97
C SER A 28 9.80 1.67 -20.28
N VAL A 29 8.87 0.72 -20.18
CA VAL A 29 8.25 0.09 -21.35
C VAL A 29 6.89 0.73 -21.58
N PRO A 30 6.74 1.62 -22.58
CA PRO A 30 5.45 2.20 -22.91
C PRO A 30 4.53 1.11 -23.52
N ASP A 31 3.23 1.24 -23.25
CA ASP A 31 2.19 0.36 -23.80
C ASP A 31 2.42 -1.14 -23.51
N ALA A 32 3.01 -1.43 -22.35
CA ALA A 32 3.30 -2.80 -21.90
C ALA A 32 2.03 -3.67 -21.78
N ILE A 33 0.85 -3.06 -21.56
CA ILE A 33 -0.43 -3.73 -21.43
C ILE A 33 -1.30 -3.44 -22.63
N LYS A 34 -1.81 -4.51 -23.26
CA LYS A 34 -2.68 -4.47 -24.44
C LYS A 34 -4.12 -4.73 -24.04
N MET A 35 -4.92 -3.68 -23.99
CA MET A 35 -6.33 -3.75 -23.61
C MET A 35 -7.21 -4.18 -24.81
N PRO A 36 -8.25 -5.03 -24.56
CA PRO A 36 -9.31 -5.24 -25.54
C PRO A 36 -10.02 -3.93 -25.91
N LYS A 37 -10.63 -3.87 -27.08
CA LYS A 37 -11.27 -2.65 -27.60
C LYS A 37 -12.37 -2.10 -26.67
N ASP A 38 -13.09 -2.99 -25.99
CA ASP A 38 -14.25 -2.65 -25.17
C ASP A 38 -13.95 -2.62 -23.67
N LEU A 39 -12.67 -2.73 -23.30
CA LEU A 39 -12.23 -2.70 -21.91
C LEU A 39 -11.27 -1.53 -21.68
N TYR A 40 -11.55 -0.73 -20.68
CA TYR A 40 -10.74 0.43 -20.36
C TYR A 40 -10.10 0.26 -18.99
N LEU A 41 -8.79 0.36 -18.95
CA LEU A 41 -8.07 0.46 -17.69
C LEU A 41 -8.31 1.84 -17.10
N GLY A 42 -9.13 1.91 -16.07
CA GLY A 42 -9.36 3.14 -15.34
C GLY A 42 -8.21 3.47 -14.38
N GLU A 43 -8.52 3.87 -13.16
CA GLU A 43 -7.52 4.10 -12.13
C GLU A 43 -6.99 2.76 -11.61
N ALA A 44 -5.78 2.36 -12.00
CA ALA A 44 -5.10 1.18 -11.48
C ALA A 44 -4.61 1.45 -10.06
N SER A 45 -5.12 0.73 -9.09
CA SER A 45 -4.77 0.89 -7.68
C SER A 45 -3.71 -0.09 -7.19
N GLY A 46 -3.56 -1.22 -7.85
CA GLY A 46 -2.58 -2.24 -7.51
C GLY A 46 -2.13 -3.03 -8.73
N VAL A 47 -0.88 -3.47 -8.70
CA VAL A 47 -0.28 -4.35 -9.70
C VAL A 47 0.52 -5.43 -8.99
N ALA A 48 0.43 -6.67 -9.46
CA ALA A 48 1.22 -7.81 -9.01
C ALA A 48 1.63 -8.69 -10.17
N VAL A 49 2.67 -9.49 -9.98
CA VAL A 49 3.16 -10.44 -10.99
C VAL A 49 3.31 -11.80 -10.34
N ASN A 50 2.89 -12.87 -11.03
CA ASN A 50 3.07 -14.22 -10.57
C ASN A 50 4.39 -14.86 -11.05
N SER A 51 4.63 -16.12 -10.65
CA SER A 51 5.86 -16.86 -11.01
C SER A 51 6.04 -17.09 -12.51
N LYS A 52 4.95 -16.99 -13.29
CA LYS A 52 4.94 -17.15 -14.76
C LYS A 52 5.07 -15.83 -15.51
N GLY A 53 5.22 -14.71 -14.79
CA GLY A 53 5.29 -13.37 -15.37
C GLY A 53 3.93 -12.79 -15.76
N HIS A 54 2.81 -13.43 -15.43
CA HIS A 54 1.49 -12.84 -15.66
C HIS A 54 1.30 -11.62 -14.76
N ILE A 55 0.71 -10.59 -15.33
CA ILE A 55 0.50 -9.29 -14.67
C ILE A 55 -0.95 -9.19 -14.24
N PHE A 56 -1.17 -8.91 -12.97
CA PHE A 56 -2.49 -8.65 -12.40
C PHE A 56 -2.64 -7.17 -12.11
N VAL A 57 -3.73 -6.58 -12.57
CA VAL A 57 -4.04 -5.16 -12.34
C VAL A 57 -5.40 -5.06 -11.67
N PHE A 58 -5.43 -4.48 -10.47
CA PHE A 58 -6.68 -4.19 -9.78
C PHE A 58 -7.06 -2.74 -10.05
N SER A 59 -8.13 -2.56 -10.82
CA SER A 59 -8.57 -1.28 -11.36
C SER A 59 -9.89 -0.85 -10.75
N ARG A 60 -10.05 0.45 -10.58
CA ARG A 60 -11.32 1.09 -10.21
C ARG A 60 -12.24 1.34 -11.40
N GLY A 61 -11.90 0.78 -12.58
CA GLY A 61 -12.65 1.03 -13.81
C GLY A 61 -12.64 2.51 -14.21
N ASN A 62 -13.69 2.94 -14.90
CA ASN A 62 -13.82 4.32 -15.37
C ASN A 62 -14.33 5.31 -14.32
N ILE A 63 -14.31 4.93 -13.04
CA ILE A 63 -14.88 5.73 -11.96
C ILE A 63 -13.79 6.62 -11.40
N THR A 64 -14.05 7.91 -11.31
CA THR A 64 -13.14 8.93 -10.79
C THR A 64 -13.24 9.12 -9.27
N GLY A 65 -14.12 8.38 -8.61
CA GLY A 65 -14.34 8.46 -7.17
C GLY A 65 -14.80 7.12 -6.60
N PRO A 66 -14.92 7.01 -5.28
CA PRO A 66 -15.37 5.78 -4.63
C PRO A 66 -16.81 5.46 -5.00
N ALA A 67 -17.01 4.37 -5.70
CA ALA A 67 -18.32 3.82 -6.03
C ALA A 67 -18.70 2.74 -5.00
N TYR A 68 -18.73 3.12 -3.74
CA TYR A 68 -19.16 2.23 -2.67
C TYR A 68 -20.55 1.67 -2.95
N GLY A 69 -20.77 0.47 -3.12
CA GLY A 69 -22.07 -0.12 -3.43
C GLY A 69 -22.32 -0.43 -4.91
N ALA A 70 -21.37 -0.15 -5.78
CA ALA A 70 -21.37 -0.60 -7.16
C ALA A 70 -20.23 -1.59 -7.40
N ALA A 71 -20.44 -2.61 -8.22
CA ALA A 71 -19.39 -3.56 -8.64
C ALA A 71 -18.52 -2.91 -9.73
N ALA A 72 -17.76 -1.90 -9.33
CA ALA A 72 -16.99 -1.07 -10.25
C ALA A 72 -15.53 -1.48 -10.37
N ALA A 73 -15.00 -2.20 -9.38
CA ALA A 73 -13.63 -2.67 -9.40
C ALA A 73 -13.48 -3.88 -10.33
N GLN A 74 -12.35 -3.95 -11.02
CA GLN A 74 -12.02 -5.02 -11.96
C GLN A 74 -10.62 -5.56 -11.66
N LEU A 75 -10.51 -6.87 -11.52
CA LEU A 75 -9.22 -7.55 -11.40
C LEU A 75 -8.88 -8.20 -12.73
N LEU A 76 -7.94 -7.63 -13.44
CA LEU A 76 -7.56 -7.98 -14.81
C LEU A 76 -6.26 -8.76 -14.81
N GLU A 77 -6.18 -9.83 -15.60
CA GLU A 77 -4.99 -10.63 -15.82
C GLU A 77 -4.47 -10.45 -17.25
N PHE A 78 -3.17 -10.27 -17.37
CA PHE A 78 -2.42 -10.21 -18.63
C PHE A 78 -1.30 -11.23 -18.60
N ASP A 79 -0.94 -11.76 -19.77
CA ASP A 79 0.25 -12.62 -19.89
C ASP A 79 1.56 -11.82 -19.74
N ALA A 80 2.69 -12.51 -19.74
CA ALA A 80 4.01 -11.90 -19.64
C ALA A 80 4.35 -10.91 -20.80
N ASN A 81 3.61 -10.99 -21.92
CA ASN A 81 3.73 -10.08 -23.06
C ASN A 81 2.72 -8.93 -23.02
N GLY A 82 1.96 -8.82 -21.93
CA GLY A 82 0.95 -7.79 -21.71
C GLY A 82 -0.38 -8.03 -22.44
N ASN A 83 -0.61 -9.20 -23.03
CA ASN A 83 -1.88 -9.49 -23.69
C ASN A 83 -2.93 -9.84 -22.64
N TYR A 84 -4.12 -9.26 -22.76
CA TYR A 84 -5.24 -9.54 -21.89
C TYR A 84 -5.64 -11.02 -21.93
N GLN A 85 -5.85 -11.61 -20.76
CA GLN A 85 -6.26 -12.99 -20.61
C GLN A 85 -7.71 -13.10 -20.14
N ARG A 86 -8.02 -12.47 -19.03
CA ARG A 86 -9.36 -12.55 -18.40
C ARG A 86 -9.57 -11.48 -17.32
N GLU A 87 -10.81 -11.36 -16.88
CA GLU A 87 -11.22 -10.67 -15.68
C GLU A 87 -11.54 -11.71 -14.59
N ILE A 88 -10.88 -11.58 -13.43
CA ILE A 88 -11.06 -12.47 -12.28
C ILE A 88 -12.15 -11.89 -11.37
N GLY A 89 -13.07 -12.74 -10.93
CA GLY A 89 -14.17 -12.33 -10.07
C GLY A 89 -15.09 -11.29 -10.70
N LYS A 90 -15.34 -11.40 -12.02
CA LYS A 90 -16.26 -10.51 -12.72
C LYS A 90 -17.61 -10.46 -12.03
N ASN A 91 -18.10 -9.24 -11.76
CA ASN A 91 -19.36 -8.98 -11.06
C ASN A 91 -19.42 -9.53 -9.62
N LEU A 92 -18.28 -9.79 -9.00
CA LEU A 92 -18.26 -10.23 -7.61
C LEU A 92 -18.84 -9.13 -6.72
N TYR A 93 -19.77 -9.50 -5.84
CA TYR A 93 -20.41 -8.55 -4.89
C TYR A 93 -19.40 -7.85 -3.97
N ALA A 94 -18.25 -8.49 -3.72
CA ALA A 94 -17.15 -7.93 -2.96
C ALA A 94 -16.44 -6.75 -3.67
N TRP A 95 -16.64 -6.54 -4.98
CA TRP A 95 -16.01 -5.45 -5.71
C TRP A 95 -16.74 -4.13 -5.52
N SER A 96 -16.05 -3.15 -4.99
CA SER A 96 -16.60 -1.81 -4.74
C SER A 96 -15.57 -0.72 -5.00
N PHE A 97 -14.40 -0.79 -4.35
CA PHE A 97 -13.34 0.19 -4.53
C PHE A 97 -11.97 -0.47 -4.39
N ALA A 98 -11.40 -0.86 -5.51
CA ALA A 98 -10.10 -1.54 -5.59
C ALA A 98 -9.00 -0.76 -4.85
N HIS A 99 -8.19 -1.46 -4.06
CA HIS A 99 -7.06 -0.85 -3.36
C HIS A 99 -5.73 -1.52 -3.67
N THR A 100 -5.60 -2.81 -3.48
CA THR A 100 -4.33 -3.53 -3.69
C THR A 100 -4.58 -4.93 -4.23
N VAL A 101 -3.65 -5.42 -5.07
CA VAL A 101 -3.52 -6.82 -5.45
C VAL A 101 -2.13 -7.32 -5.11
N ARG A 102 -2.05 -8.56 -4.61
CA ARG A 102 -0.82 -9.29 -4.30
C ARG A 102 -0.89 -10.71 -4.86
N VAL A 103 0.28 -11.33 -5.07
CA VAL A 103 0.38 -12.74 -5.43
C VAL A 103 1.28 -13.42 -4.42
N ASP A 104 0.81 -14.55 -3.86
CA ASP A 104 1.59 -15.33 -2.90
C ASP A 104 2.53 -16.33 -3.62
N ARG A 105 3.36 -17.03 -2.84
CA ARG A 105 4.35 -17.99 -3.36
C ARG A 105 3.73 -19.18 -4.11
N ASP A 106 2.44 -19.44 -3.91
CA ASP A 106 1.69 -20.51 -4.55
C ASP A 106 0.88 -19.98 -5.75
N ASP A 107 1.19 -18.76 -6.21
CA ASP A 107 0.51 -18.02 -7.28
C ASP A 107 -0.96 -17.70 -6.98
N ASN A 108 -1.42 -17.82 -5.72
CA ASN A 108 -2.75 -17.35 -5.37
C ASN A 108 -2.79 -15.82 -5.42
N ILE A 109 -3.92 -15.29 -5.87
CA ILE A 109 -4.11 -13.86 -6.07
C ILE A 109 -4.92 -13.31 -4.89
N TRP A 110 -4.41 -12.26 -4.26
CA TRP A 110 -5.03 -11.61 -3.13
C TRP A 110 -5.43 -10.20 -3.51
N ALA A 111 -6.69 -9.85 -3.33
CA ALA A 111 -7.20 -8.52 -3.64
C ALA A 111 -7.84 -7.89 -2.40
N ALA A 112 -7.35 -6.71 -2.03
CA ALA A 112 -7.94 -5.90 -0.97
C ALA A 112 -8.87 -4.86 -1.59
N ASP A 113 -10.17 -4.95 -1.28
CA ASP A 113 -11.16 -3.97 -1.68
C ASP A 113 -11.54 -3.08 -0.49
N LYS A 114 -11.12 -1.83 -0.59
CA LYS A 114 -11.35 -0.82 0.45
C LYS A 114 -12.81 -0.48 0.63
N GLY A 115 -13.57 -0.48 -0.46
CA GLY A 115 -14.97 -0.07 -0.44
C GLY A 115 -15.89 -1.11 0.17
N SER A 116 -15.48 -2.38 0.13
CA SER A 116 -16.24 -3.50 0.68
C SER A 116 -15.66 -4.02 2.00
N ASP A 117 -14.55 -3.45 2.49
CA ASP A 117 -13.91 -3.87 3.73
C ASP A 117 -13.48 -5.35 3.72
N VAL A 118 -13.05 -5.86 2.55
CA VAL A 118 -12.70 -7.27 2.39
C VAL A 118 -11.33 -7.47 1.76
N VAL A 119 -10.74 -8.63 2.09
CA VAL A 119 -9.60 -9.20 1.35
C VAL A 119 -10.06 -10.53 0.79
N VAL A 120 -9.94 -10.71 -0.52
CA VAL A 120 -10.34 -11.93 -1.22
C VAL A 120 -9.10 -12.66 -1.72
N LYS A 121 -8.99 -13.96 -1.41
CA LYS A 121 -7.99 -14.87 -1.98
C LYS A 121 -8.61 -15.68 -3.10
N PHE A 122 -7.94 -15.70 -4.24
CA PHE A 122 -8.29 -16.55 -5.38
C PHE A 122 -7.20 -17.57 -5.65
N SER A 123 -7.58 -18.74 -6.17
CA SER A 123 -6.62 -19.66 -6.79
C SER A 123 -6.01 -19.04 -8.05
N PRO A 124 -4.92 -19.63 -8.60
CA PRO A 124 -4.37 -19.22 -9.89
C PRO A 124 -5.39 -19.25 -11.03
N GLU A 125 -6.41 -20.14 -10.95
CA GLU A 125 -7.50 -20.25 -11.94
C GLU A 125 -8.60 -19.20 -11.73
N GLY A 126 -8.54 -18.42 -10.64
CA GLY A 126 -9.52 -17.39 -10.31
C GLY A 126 -10.72 -17.85 -9.49
N LYS A 127 -10.64 -19.05 -8.87
CA LYS A 127 -11.66 -19.52 -7.93
C LYS A 127 -11.45 -18.86 -6.57
N VAL A 128 -12.50 -18.32 -5.94
CA VAL A 128 -12.45 -17.80 -4.58
C VAL A 128 -12.11 -18.92 -3.60
N LEU A 129 -11.04 -18.76 -2.84
CA LEU A 129 -10.57 -19.69 -1.81
C LEU A 129 -10.88 -19.19 -0.40
N MET A 130 -10.83 -17.88 -0.17
CA MET A 130 -11.05 -17.28 1.15
C MET A 130 -11.55 -15.85 1.00
N ILE A 131 -12.39 -15.41 1.92
CA ILE A 131 -12.78 -14.01 2.08
C ILE A 131 -12.59 -13.65 3.55
N LEU A 132 -11.81 -12.59 3.80
CA LEU A 132 -11.60 -12.02 5.13
C LEU A 132 -12.34 -10.67 5.20
N GLY A 133 -13.11 -10.48 6.25
CA GLY A 133 -14.01 -9.32 6.38
C GLY A 133 -15.36 -9.55 5.68
N ARG A 134 -16.19 -8.51 5.70
CA ARG A 134 -17.49 -8.52 5.00
C ARG A 134 -17.88 -7.11 4.60
N LYS A 135 -18.57 -7.01 3.48
CA LYS A 135 -19.20 -5.77 3.05
C LYS A 135 -20.30 -5.39 4.03
N GLN A 136 -20.35 -4.12 4.40
CA GLN A 136 -21.42 -3.59 5.23
C GLN A 136 -22.73 -3.51 4.42
N GLU A 137 -23.80 -3.90 5.06
CA GLU A 137 -25.15 -3.88 4.52
C GLU A 137 -25.99 -2.77 5.17
N ALA A 138 -27.06 -2.35 4.51
CA ALA A 138 -27.96 -1.34 5.05
C ALA A 138 -28.66 -1.77 6.35
N SER A 139 -28.72 -3.07 6.61
CA SER A 139 -29.26 -3.66 7.84
C SER A 139 -28.27 -3.67 9.02
N ASP A 140 -27.01 -3.34 8.79
CA ASP A 140 -26.02 -3.26 9.87
C ASP A 140 -26.33 -2.03 10.73
N GLU A 141 -26.32 -2.20 12.05
CA GLU A 141 -26.53 -1.08 12.98
C GLU A 141 -25.46 0.01 12.75
N ASP A 142 -25.85 1.25 12.92
CA ASP A 142 -25.02 2.44 12.73
C ASP A 142 -24.41 2.62 11.33
N THR A 143 -24.89 1.85 10.35
CA THR A 143 -24.39 1.94 8.97
C THR A 143 -25.29 2.79 8.11
N ALA A 144 -24.94 4.03 7.91
CA ALA A 144 -25.48 4.74 6.74
C ALA A 144 -24.82 4.15 5.50
N PRO A 145 -25.56 3.67 4.50
CA PRO A 145 -25.00 3.20 3.25
C PRO A 145 -23.97 4.18 2.72
N LEU A 146 -22.82 3.70 2.28
CA LEU A 146 -21.74 4.50 1.71
C LEU A 146 -21.02 5.47 2.65
N LYS A 147 -21.26 5.41 3.95
CA LYS A 147 -20.55 6.23 4.92
C LYS A 147 -19.79 5.37 5.92
N HIS A 148 -18.51 5.59 5.98
CA HIS A 148 -17.71 5.06 7.08
C HIS A 148 -17.62 6.10 8.20
N PRO A 149 -17.76 5.67 9.46
CA PRO A 149 -17.57 6.57 10.59
C PRO A 149 -16.15 7.14 10.57
N LYS A 150 -15.99 8.33 11.10
CA LYS A 150 -14.67 8.98 11.18
C LYS A 150 -13.86 8.39 12.35
N PRO A 151 -12.54 8.15 12.16
CA PRO A 151 -11.68 7.72 13.27
C PRO A 151 -11.53 8.84 14.32
N PRO A 152 -11.19 8.51 15.59
CA PRO A 152 -10.93 7.16 16.08
C PRO A 152 -12.22 6.39 16.41
N LEU A 153 -12.21 5.10 16.14
CA LEU A 153 -13.29 4.19 16.51
C LEU A 153 -12.73 2.99 17.25
N PRO A 154 -13.49 2.40 18.19
CA PRO A 154 -13.12 1.11 18.76
C PRO A 154 -12.96 0.08 17.66
N ALA A 155 -11.83 -0.62 17.67
CA ALA A 155 -11.59 -1.71 16.73
C ALA A 155 -12.28 -2.98 17.28
N GLU A 156 -12.93 -3.72 16.37
CA GLU A 156 -13.60 -4.98 16.66
C GLU A 156 -12.88 -6.09 15.90
N ASP A 157 -12.75 -7.27 16.56
CA ASP A 157 -12.14 -8.43 15.95
C ASP A 157 -12.96 -8.90 14.74
N GLY A 158 -12.27 -9.22 13.64
CA GLY A 158 -12.91 -9.66 12.40
C GLY A 158 -13.65 -8.57 11.60
N ARG A 159 -13.81 -7.37 12.13
CA ARG A 159 -14.47 -6.26 11.42
C ARG A 159 -13.46 -5.28 10.87
N PHE A 160 -13.22 -5.35 9.58
CA PHE A 160 -12.38 -4.39 8.88
C PHE A 160 -13.15 -3.11 8.52
N ARG A 161 -12.41 -2.00 8.41
CA ARG A 161 -12.95 -0.71 7.97
C ARG A 161 -11.97 0.01 7.07
N GLN A 162 -12.17 -0.13 5.77
CA GLN A 162 -11.32 0.39 4.70
C GLN A 162 -9.90 -0.18 4.72
N VAL A 163 -9.83 -1.50 4.49
CA VAL A 163 -8.56 -2.24 4.33
C VAL A 163 -7.69 -1.65 3.23
N THR A 164 -6.38 -1.76 3.40
CA THR A 164 -5.43 -1.16 2.46
C THR A 164 -4.56 -2.20 1.76
N ASP A 165 -4.04 -3.20 2.47
CA ASP A 165 -3.09 -4.15 1.89
C ASP A 165 -3.04 -5.45 2.70
N VAL A 166 -2.39 -6.48 2.14
CA VAL A 166 -2.22 -7.81 2.73
C VAL A 166 -0.83 -8.34 2.46
N THR A 167 -0.29 -9.09 3.42
CA THR A 167 0.96 -9.86 3.30
C THR A 167 0.88 -11.13 4.16
N TRP A 168 1.87 -12.01 4.06
CA TRP A 168 1.96 -13.24 4.84
C TRP A 168 3.40 -13.51 5.23
N ASP A 169 3.59 -14.17 6.36
CA ASP A 169 4.90 -14.61 6.83
C ASP A 169 5.28 -15.99 6.23
N PRO A 170 6.51 -16.48 6.46
CA PRO A 170 6.92 -17.81 5.98
C PRO A 170 6.10 -18.98 6.55
N ALA A 171 5.46 -18.80 7.71
CA ALA A 171 4.59 -19.80 8.32
C ALA A 171 3.17 -19.80 7.71
N GLY A 172 2.85 -18.79 6.88
CA GLY A 172 1.56 -18.64 6.22
C GLY A 172 0.55 -17.84 7.03
N ASN A 173 0.92 -17.25 8.17
CA ASN A 173 0.04 -16.28 8.82
C ASN A 173 -0.16 -15.07 7.93
N ILE A 174 -1.37 -14.54 7.93
CA ILE A 174 -1.80 -13.45 7.05
C ILE A 174 -1.88 -12.17 7.89
N TYR A 175 -1.32 -11.09 7.36
CA TYR A 175 -1.33 -9.78 7.99
C TYR A 175 -2.04 -8.77 7.10
N ILE A 176 -2.99 -8.05 7.66
CA ILE A 176 -3.84 -7.11 6.92
C ILE A 176 -3.67 -5.73 7.54
N SER A 177 -3.29 -4.75 6.72
CA SER A 177 -3.34 -3.35 7.13
C SER A 177 -4.78 -2.84 6.98
N ASP A 178 -5.43 -2.61 8.11
CA ASP A 178 -6.79 -2.08 8.22
C ASP A 178 -6.70 -0.58 8.54
N GLY A 179 -6.42 0.20 7.48
CA GLY A 179 -5.68 1.45 7.61
C GLY A 179 -6.50 2.70 7.80
N TYR A 180 -7.55 2.94 7.02
CA TYR A 180 -8.17 4.27 6.96
C TYR A 180 -8.96 4.63 8.22
N ILE A 181 -9.66 3.66 8.80
CA ILE A 181 -10.54 3.89 9.96
C ILE A 181 -9.96 3.27 11.21
N ASN A 182 -9.62 1.97 11.19
CA ASN A 182 -9.18 1.25 12.38
C ASN A 182 -7.72 1.54 12.76
N SER A 183 -6.88 1.97 11.82
CA SER A 183 -5.46 2.32 12.08
C SER A 183 -4.69 1.19 12.76
N ARG A 184 -4.84 -0.04 12.28
CA ARG A 184 -4.26 -1.24 12.89
C ARG A 184 -3.68 -2.20 11.86
N VAL A 185 -2.96 -3.20 12.35
CA VAL A 185 -2.63 -4.44 11.64
C VAL A 185 -3.43 -5.57 12.30
N ALA A 186 -4.10 -6.37 11.50
CA ALA A 186 -4.75 -7.60 11.92
C ALA A 186 -3.91 -8.82 11.50
N LYS A 187 -3.78 -9.80 12.37
CA LYS A 187 -3.15 -11.10 12.10
C LYS A 187 -4.21 -12.17 12.14
N VAL A 188 -4.29 -12.97 11.09
CA VAL A 188 -5.08 -14.19 11.02
C VAL A 188 -4.16 -15.36 10.66
N ASP A 189 -4.53 -16.58 11.02
CA ASP A 189 -3.78 -17.76 10.64
C ASP A 189 -3.97 -18.12 9.15
N LYS A 190 -3.27 -19.14 8.66
CA LYS A 190 -3.36 -19.61 7.28
C LYS A 190 -4.76 -20.07 6.86
N ASP A 191 -5.61 -20.40 7.82
CA ASP A 191 -6.97 -20.88 7.61
C ASP A 191 -8.02 -19.76 7.74
N GLY A 192 -7.55 -18.53 8.03
CA GLY A 192 -8.39 -17.34 8.14
C GLY A 192 -8.94 -17.06 9.54
N ASN A 193 -8.53 -17.82 10.56
CA ASN A 193 -8.97 -17.60 11.93
C ASN A 193 -8.25 -16.39 12.53
N TRP A 194 -9.01 -15.56 13.24
CA TRP A 194 -8.47 -14.39 13.91
C TRP A 194 -7.48 -14.81 15.01
N VAL A 195 -6.29 -14.21 14.98
CA VAL A 195 -5.25 -14.44 15.98
C VAL A 195 -5.12 -13.26 16.90
N LYS A 196 -4.88 -12.07 16.37
CA LYS A 196 -4.68 -10.83 17.15
C LYS A 196 -4.67 -9.60 16.27
N GLN A 197 -4.55 -8.46 16.91
CA GLN A 197 -4.31 -7.17 16.26
C GLN A 197 -3.33 -6.32 17.07
N TRP A 198 -2.73 -5.33 16.43
CA TRP A 198 -1.98 -4.27 17.09
C TRP A 198 -2.09 -2.95 16.34
N GLY A 199 -1.80 -1.88 17.05
CA GLY A 199 -1.87 -0.52 16.53
C GLY A 199 -3.19 0.16 16.86
N THR A 200 -3.07 1.45 17.06
CA THR A 200 -4.16 2.40 17.28
C THR A 200 -3.82 3.68 16.54
N ARG A 201 -4.79 4.59 16.42
CA ARG A 201 -4.53 5.88 15.77
C ARG A 201 -3.60 6.75 16.61
N GLY A 202 -2.50 7.22 16.01
CA GLY A 202 -1.53 8.11 16.65
C GLY A 202 -0.22 8.19 15.89
N ASP A 203 0.82 8.72 16.57
CA ASP A 203 2.15 8.99 15.99
C ASP A 203 3.31 8.35 16.77
N LYS A 204 3.05 7.74 17.93
CA LYS A 204 4.07 7.05 18.72
C LYS A 204 4.48 5.72 18.08
N PRO A 205 5.56 5.09 18.54
CA PRO A 205 5.88 3.71 18.17
C PRO A 205 4.71 2.76 18.44
N GLY A 206 4.31 1.97 17.44
CA GLY A 206 3.15 1.08 17.53
C GLY A 206 1.80 1.75 17.22
N GLU A 207 1.73 3.07 17.16
CA GLU A 207 0.55 3.79 16.69
C GLU A 207 0.67 4.10 15.19
N PHE A 208 -0.46 4.24 14.51
CA PHE A 208 -0.51 4.49 13.06
C PHE A 208 -1.41 5.68 12.71
N ASN A 209 -1.04 6.35 11.64
CA ASN A 209 -1.92 7.29 10.97
C ASN A 209 -2.10 6.85 9.51
N THR A 210 -3.09 6.02 9.28
CA THR A 210 -3.39 5.38 8.00
C THR A 210 -2.24 4.42 7.55
N PRO A 211 -2.08 3.25 8.21
CA PRO A 211 -1.22 2.19 7.67
C PRO A 211 -1.74 1.80 6.29
N HIS A 212 -0.91 2.00 5.25
CA HIS A 212 -1.39 2.00 3.87
C HIS A 212 -0.84 0.88 3.00
N SER A 213 0.30 0.34 3.38
CA SER A 213 0.89 -0.83 2.74
C SER A 213 1.61 -1.67 3.79
N ILE A 214 1.68 -2.97 3.54
CA ILE A 214 2.29 -3.94 4.45
C ILE A 214 3.09 -4.97 3.68
N ALA A 215 4.24 -5.38 4.21
CA ALA A 215 5.07 -6.43 3.66
C ALA A 215 5.71 -7.25 4.78
N ALA A 216 6.03 -8.51 4.50
CA ALA A 216 6.81 -9.36 5.40
C ALA A 216 8.14 -9.73 4.75
N ASP A 217 9.19 -9.86 5.56
CA ASP A 217 10.46 -10.41 5.10
C ASP A 217 10.55 -11.93 5.36
N ALA A 218 11.66 -12.52 4.90
CA ALA A 218 11.90 -13.95 5.07
C ALA A 218 12.11 -14.39 6.54
N GLN A 219 12.36 -13.44 7.44
CA GLN A 219 12.47 -13.66 8.88
C GLN A 219 11.14 -13.52 9.61
N GLY A 220 10.06 -13.14 8.88
CA GLY A 220 8.74 -12.90 9.46
C GLY A 220 8.58 -11.52 10.10
N ASN A 221 9.50 -10.57 9.86
CA ASN A 221 9.30 -9.20 10.29
C ASN A 221 8.27 -8.51 9.38
N ILE A 222 7.43 -7.69 9.98
CA ILE A 222 6.31 -7.01 9.34
C ILE A 222 6.62 -5.53 9.18
N TYR A 223 6.68 -5.07 7.95
CA TYR A 223 6.94 -3.69 7.56
C TYR A 223 5.62 -3.01 7.22
N VAL A 224 5.28 -1.95 7.95
CA VAL A 224 4.03 -1.22 7.77
C VAL A 224 4.31 0.21 7.34
N ALA A 225 3.87 0.58 6.16
CA ALA A 225 3.97 1.95 5.66
C ALA A 225 2.91 2.83 6.35
N ASP A 226 3.33 3.58 7.34
CA ASP A 226 2.53 4.49 8.14
C ASP A 226 2.44 5.87 7.45
N ARG A 227 1.46 5.96 6.54
CA ARG A 227 1.38 6.94 5.46
C ARG A 227 1.47 8.39 5.93
N PHE A 228 0.60 8.81 6.85
CA PHE A 228 0.56 10.20 7.30
C PHE A 228 1.64 10.54 8.33
N ASN A 229 2.25 9.53 8.94
CA ASN A 229 3.41 9.72 9.80
C ASN A 229 4.75 9.68 9.03
N ARG A 230 4.71 9.47 7.70
CA ARG A 230 5.89 9.46 6.81
C ARG A 230 7.00 8.53 7.29
N ARG A 231 6.62 7.33 7.71
CA ARG A 231 7.56 6.33 8.21
C ARG A 231 7.14 4.92 7.80
N ILE A 232 8.08 4.00 7.83
CA ILE A 232 7.81 2.57 7.85
C ILE A 232 8.11 2.09 9.26
N GLN A 233 7.16 1.45 9.91
CA GLN A 233 7.39 0.79 11.18
C GLN A 233 7.62 -0.70 10.94
N VAL A 234 8.58 -1.27 11.67
CA VAL A 234 8.95 -2.68 11.59
C VAL A 234 8.59 -3.34 12.90
N PHE A 235 7.89 -4.46 12.80
CA PHE A 235 7.46 -5.30 13.93
C PHE A 235 7.95 -6.71 13.71
N ASP A 236 8.04 -7.49 14.77
CA ASP A 236 8.09 -8.94 14.63
C ASP A 236 6.72 -9.52 14.25
N GLY A 237 6.65 -10.83 13.98
CA GLY A 237 5.40 -11.50 13.65
C GLY A 237 4.36 -11.53 14.78
N GLU A 238 4.75 -11.10 15.99
CA GLU A 238 3.85 -10.96 17.15
C GLU A 238 3.39 -9.51 17.38
N GLY A 239 3.82 -8.57 16.53
CA GLY A 239 3.42 -7.16 16.60
C GLY A 239 4.22 -6.34 17.61
N ASN A 240 5.35 -6.85 18.10
CA ASN A 240 6.25 -6.06 18.91
C ASN A 240 7.04 -5.11 18.03
N PHE A 241 7.04 -3.83 18.39
CA PHE A 241 7.78 -2.81 17.66
C PHE A 241 9.28 -3.03 17.75
N LEU A 242 9.96 -3.07 16.60
CA LEU A 242 11.40 -3.24 16.51
C LEU A 242 12.11 -1.94 16.20
N ARG A 243 11.66 -1.23 15.16
CA ARG A 243 12.27 0.02 14.69
C ARG A 243 11.36 0.78 13.75
N ALA A 244 11.73 2.03 13.48
CA ALA A 244 11.10 2.82 12.41
C ALA A 244 12.15 3.29 11.40
N ILE A 245 11.73 3.43 10.15
CA ILE A 245 12.47 4.04 9.04
C ILE A 245 11.72 5.31 8.70
N THR A 246 12.30 6.47 9.00
CA THR A 246 11.69 7.75 8.71
C THR A 246 11.96 8.15 7.27
N MET A 247 10.95 8.67 6.59
CA MET A 247 11.06 9.23 5.25
C MET A 247 11.02 10.75 5.34
N ASP A 248 12.18 11.36 5.56
CA ASP A 248 12.35 12.80 5.75
C ASP A 248 12.90 13.52 4.51
N ALA A 249 12.68 12.92 3.34
CA ALA A 249 13.08 13.55 2.08
C ALA A 249 12.55 15.00 2.01
N PRO A 250 13.41 15.98 1.67
CA PRO A 250 12.99 17.37 1.57
C PRO A 250 11.82 17.52 0.60
N PHE A 251 10.81 18.24 1.04
CA PHE A 251 9.63 18.54 0.23
C PHE A 251 9.73 19.96 -0.33
N ASP A 252 9.74 20.10 -1.64
CA ASP A 252 9.66 21.40 -2.31
C ASP A 252 8.19 21.73 -2.60
N HIS A 253 7.63 22.67 -1.85
CA HIS A 253 6.23 23.13 -2.00
C HIS A 253 5.93 23.78 -3.36
N ASN A 254 6.95 24.13 -4.13
CA ASN A 254 6.81 24.80 -5.43
C ASN A 254 6.79 23.83 -6.62
N ILE A 255 7.08 22.56 -6.40
CA ILE A 255 7.08 21.57 -7.49
C ILE A 255 5.67 21.34 -8.00
N ARG A 256 5.53 21.41 -9.32
CA ARG A 256 4.28 21.13 -10.05
C ARG A 256 4.56 20.15 -11.20
N PRO A 257 3.65 19.25 -11.58
CA PRO A 257 2.32 19.07 -10.96
C PRO A 257 2.39 18.36 -9.61
N VAL A 258 1.44 18.66 -8.75
CA VAL A 258 1.22 17.92 -7.52
C VAL A 258 0.31 16.72 -7.83
N ILE A 259 0.71 15.53 -7.43
CA ILE A 259 -0.11 14.33 -7.54
C ILE A 259 -0.90 14.18 -6.24
N GLY A 260 -2.22 14.23 -6.33
CA GLY A 260 -3.13 14.18 -5.18
C GLY A 260 -3.70 15.54 -4.78
N ASN A 261 -4.33 15.62 -3.61
CA ASN A 261 -4.87 16.87 -3.08
C ASN A 261 -3.74 17.77 -2.58
N MET A 262 -3.81 19.06 -2.88
CA MET A 262 -2.88 20.04 -2.30
C MET A 262 -2.96 19.97 -0.77
N LEU A 263 -1.80 19.86 -0.14
CA LEU A 263 -1.72 20.02 1.30
C LEU A 263 -1.93 21.48 1.69
N ASP A 264 -2.52 21.65 2.87
CA ASP A 264 -2.38 22.88 3.61
C ASP A 264 -0.88 23.21 3.70
N PRO A 265 -0.43 24.42 3.32
CA PRO A 265 0.97 24.82 3.41
C PRO A 265 1.57 24.63 4.81
N ASP A 266 0.73 24.67 5.84
CA ASP A 266 1.13 24.52 7.24
C ASP A 266 1.03 23.08 7.75
N ALA A 267 0.59 22.13 6.91
CA ALA A 267 0.48 20.72 7.32
C ALA A 267 1.87 20.12 7.58
N LYS A 268 2.13 19.77 8.85
CA LYS A 268 3.36 19.12 9.28
C LYS A 268 3.49 17.68 8.77
N THR A 269 2.38 17.11 8.33
CA THR A 269 2.29 15.73 7.81
C THR A 269 1.58 15.75 6.47
N GLY A 270 2.08 15.01 5.51
CA GLY A 270 1.47 14.96 4.20
C GLY A 270 1.90 13.76 3.37
N THR A 271 1.02 13.38 2.45
CA THR A 271 1.20 12.21 1.58
C THR A 271 1.80 12.54 0.22
N PHE A 272 2.34 13.74 0.04
CA PHE A 272 2.89 14.13 -1.25
C PHE A 272 4.37 13.82 -1.35
N ALA A 273 4.72 13.03 -2.36
CA ALA A 273 6.03 13.12 -2.99
C ALA A 273 5.85 13.96 -4.27
N PRO A 274 6.52 15.10 -4.41
CA PRO A 274 6.55 15.81 -5.67
C PRO A 274 7.14 14.88 -6.74
N ALA A 275 6.48 14.76 -7.89
CA ALA A 275 7.07 14.07 -9.01
C ALA A 275 8.36 14.82 -9.43
N ARG A 276 9.53 14.23 -9.21
CA ARG A 276 10.75 14.76 -9.83
C ARG A 276 10.57 14.73 -11.33
N ARG A 277 10.61 15.88 -11.99
CA ARG A 277 10.77 15.94 -13.44
C ARG A 277 12.11 15.31 -13.80
N GLY A 278 12.08 14.10 -14.37
CA GLY A 278 13.15 13.66 -15.23
C GLY A 278 13.26 14.67 -16.38
N ARG A 279 14.46 15.14 -16.69
CA ARG A 279 14.71 16.04 -17.82
C ARG A 279 14.23 15.37 -19.09
N SER A 280 13.34 16.06 -19.76
CA SER A 280 12.92 16.00 -21.15
C SER A 280 12.75 14.64 -21.84
N ALA A 281 11.52 14.33 -22.13
CA ALA A 281 11.16 13.93 -23.49
C ALA A 281 9.79 14.52 -23.83
N SER A 282 9.77 15.22 -24.93
CA SER A 282 8.66 15.78 -25.70
C SER A 282 7.24 15.34 -25.37
N ARG A 283 6.37 16.35 -25.23
CA ARG A 283 4.92 16.37 -25.45
C ARG A 283 4.34 15.09 -26.04
N ARG A 284 3.56 14.34 -25.22
CA ARG A 284 2.28 13.77 -25.66
C ARG A 284 1.47 13.26 -24.47
N ARG A 285 0.24 13.76 -24.41
CA ARG A 285 -0.99 13.33 -23.69
C ARG A 285 -0.89 12.95 -22.21
N ARG A 286 -1.62 13.73 -21.44
CA ARG A 286 -1.92 13.55 -20.02
C ARG A 286 -2.62 12.21 -19.78
N THR A 287 -1.95 11.32 -19.07
CA THR A 287 -2.61 10.29 -18.29
C THR A 287 -2.37 10.63 -16.83
N LYS A 288 -3.43 10.85 -16.07
CA LYS A 288 -3.36 11.06 -14.63
C LYS A 288 -3.03 9.72 -13.98
N CYS A 289 -1.80 9.51 -13.56
CA CYS A 289 -1.45 8.42 -12.66
C CYS A 289 -1.64 8.89 -11.21
N SER A 290 -2.60 8.35 -10.50
CA SER A 290 -2.78 8.56 -9.07
C SER A 290 -2.12 7.41 -8.32
N THR A 291 -1.25 7.75 -7.38
CA THR A 291 -0.64 6.89 -6.35
C THR A 291 0.06 5.62 -6.84
N ALA A 292 1.35 5.74 -7.13
CA ALA A 292 2.21 4.56 -7.23
C ALA A 292 2.24 3.79 -5.88
N PRO A 293 2.05 2.47 -5.87
CA PRO A 293 2.32 1.68 -4.69
C PRO A 293 3.80 1.80 -4.33
N MET A 294 4.10 1.94 -3.05
CA MET A 294 5.47 1.87 -2.55
C MET A 294 5.93 0.42 -2.75
N LEU A 295 6.72 0.17 -3.79
CA LEU A 295 7.43 -1.09 -3.97
C LEU A 295 8.50 -1.19 -2.89
N ILE A 296 8.28 -2.03 -1.90
CA ILE A 296 9.33 -2.50 -1.01
C ILE A 296 10.04 -3.61 -1.78
N PRO A 297 11.34 -3.49 -2.11
CA PRO A 297 12.05 -4.54 -2.84
C PRO A 297 12.05 -5.82 -2.00
N ALA A 298 11.72 -6.94 -2.62
CA ALA A 298 11.97 -8.25 -2.03
C ALA A 298 13.47 -8.35 -1.75
N ALA A 299 13.84 -8.71 -0.52
CA ALA A 299 15.22 -8.93 -0.17
C ALA A 299 15.77 -10.08 -1.02
N SER A 300 16.70 -9.78 -1.92
CA SER A 300 17.43 -10.80 -2.66
C SER A 300 18.28 -11.60 -1.67
N THR A 301 18.00 -12.88 -1.57
CA THR A 301 18.92 -13.83 -0.94
C THR A 301 20.11 -14.04 -1.86
N SER A 302 21.27 -13.61 -1.46
CA SER A 302 22.56 -14.17 -1.87
C SER A 302 23.17 -14.90 -0.69
#